data_f8cd6667ac18c27f5d4d07c8f4c52c7e
#
_entry.id   f8cd6667ac18c27f5d4d07c8f4c52c7e
#
_cell.length_a   1.000
_cell.length_b   1.000
_cell.length_c   1.000
_cell.angle_alpha   90.00
_cell.angle_beta   90.00
_cell.angle_gamma   90.00
#
_symmetry.space_group_name_H-M   'P 1'
#
loop_
_entity.id
_entity.type
_entity.pdbx_description
1 polymer ?
#
loop_
_entity_poly.entity_id
_entity_poly.type
_entity_poly.pdbx_seq_one_letter_code
_entity_poly.pdbx_strand_id
1 'polypeptide(L)'
;SMLELTPDFIKEFAVFLSTDRGLQNGSIWTNCMWLKGVVMRAHFNGLIPRNPFAQFHISPNIKEREYLTEDELKTLMTHEFADSKLSYIRDIFVFASFTALSFVDIKELTTDDIVEVNGEKWIISKRHKTKIPFQVKLLDIPLQIIKRYEPYQTDKSVFPNLNYWSICKPLKKMIKECGITKAISFHCSRHGFATLA
;
A
#
# COMPACT_ATOMS: atom_id res chain seq x y z
N SER A 1 -14.23 -31.15 14.71
CA SER A 1 -15.40 -30.65 15.45
C SER A 1 -15.05 -29.37 16.20
N MET A 2 -16.01 -28.47 16.40
CA MET A 2 -15.76 -27.26 17.21
C MET A 2 -15.43 -27.56 18.69
N LEU A 3 -15.85 -28.71 19.17
CA LEU A 3 -15.54 -29.18 20.54
C LEU A 3 -14.07 -29.60 20.74
N GLU A 4 -13.34 -29.82 19.65
CA GLU A 4 -11.90 -30.16 19.65
C GLU A 4 -11.00 -28.91 19.68
N LEU A 5 -11.55 -27.71 19.57
CA LEU A 5 -10.82 -26.47 19.64
C LEU A 5 -10.40 -26.19 21.09
N THR A 6 -9.26 -26.73 21.48
CA THR A 6 -8.64 -26.51 22.78
C THR A 6 -7.62 -25.38 22.73
N PRO A 7 -7.16 -24.84 23.88
CA PRO A 7 -6.04 -23.88 23.90
C PRO A 7 -4.75 -24.45 23.27
N ASP A 8 -4.51 -25.74 23.41
CA ASP A 8 -3.34 -26.40 22.82
C ASP A 8 -3.46 -26.51 21.30
N PHE A 9 -4.63 -26.83 20.78
CA PHE A 9 -4.89 -26.78 19.35
C PHE A 9 -4.54 -25.39 18.74
N ILE A 10 -4.87 -24.30 19.44
CA ILE A 10 -4.56 -22.96 18.94
C ILE A 10 -3.05 -22.72 18.89
N LYS A 11 -2.30 -23.21 19.88
CA LYS A 11 -0.82 -23.12 19.87
C LYS A 11 -0.23 -23.96 18.74
N GLU A 12 -0.68 -25.22 18.60
CA GLU A 12 -0.24 -26.13 17.54
C GLU A 12 -0.56 -25.58 16.15
N PHE A 13 -1.73 -24.94 15.97
CA PHE A 13 -2.07 -24.27 14.74
C PHE A 13 -1.11 -23.13 14.40
N ALA A 14 -0.70 -22.32 15.38
CA ALA A 14 0.28 -21.26 15.17
C ALA A 14 1.66 -21.83 14.81
N VAL A 15 2.08 -22.93 15.46
CA VAL A 15 3.31 -23.65 15.14
C VAL A 15 3.24 -24.22 13.72
N PHE A 16 2.18 -24.92 13.35
CA PHE A 16 1.97 -25.45 12.00
C PHE A 16 2.08 -24.35 10.92
N LEU A 17 1.46 -23.19 11.16
CA LEU A 17 1.57 -22.07 10.23
C LEU A 17 3.02 -21.56 10.08
N SER A 18 3.82 -21.65 11.14
CA SER A 18 5.23 -21.26 11.13
C SER A 18 6.12 -22.31 10.45
N THR A 19 6.00 -23.57 10.87
CA THR A 19 6.91 -24.65 10.45
C THR A 19 6.53 -25.25 9.10
N ASP A 20 5.32 -25.74 8.97
CA ASP A 20 4.90 -26.47 7.77
C ASP A 20 4.51 -25.55 6.63
N ARG A 21 3.97 -24.36 6.95
CA ARG A 21 3.56 -23.37 5.94
C ARG A 21 4.58 -22.26 5.74
N GLY A 22 5.61 -22.16 6.55
CA GLY A 22 6.67 -21.15 6.44
C GLY A 22 6.19 -19.71 6.53
N LEU A 23 5.04 -19.45 7.19
CA LEU A 23 4.47 -18.11 7.24
C LEU A 23 5.24 -17.20 8.20
N GLN A 24 5.32 -15.93 7.82
CA GLN A 24 5.85 -14.88 8.69
C GLN A 24 4.87 -14.53 9.82
N ASN A 25 5.40 -14.06 10.95
CA ASN A 25 4.64 -13.80 12.18
C ASN A 25 3.37 -12.94 11.96
N GLY A 26 3.43 -11.90 11.12
CA GLY A 26 2.27 -11.07 10.79
C GLY A 26 1.14 -11.84 10.09
N SER A 27 1.50 -12.81 9.22
CA SER A 27 0.53 -13.69 8.56
C SER A 27 -0.04 -14.71 9.53
N ILE A 28 0.79 -15.25 10.42
CA ILE A 28 0.35 -16.17 11.49
C ILE A 28 -0.66 -15.44 12.38
N TRP A 29 -0.32 -14.24 12.85
CA TRP A 29 -1.22 -13.40 13.63
C TRP A 29 -2.57 -13.19 12.94
N THR A 30 -2.55 -12.81 11.65
CA THR A 30 -3.78 -12.58 10.87
C THR A 30 -4.66 -13.82 10.81
N ASN A 31 -4.08 -14.99 10.52
CA ASN A 31 -4.81 -16.27 10.46
C ASN A 31 -5.39 -16.63 11.83
N CYS A 32 -4.60 -16.48 12.92
CA CYS A 32 -5.07 -16.72 14.29
C CYS A 32 -6.21 -15.77 14.66
N MET A 33 -6.16 -14.48 14.24
CA MET A 33 -7.23 -13.52 14.53
C MET A 33 -8.52 -13.83 13.77
N TRP A 34 -8.44 -14.32 12.53
CA TRP A 34 -9.61 -14.78 11.79
C TRP A 34 -10.26 -15.99 12.47
N LEU A 35 -9.45 -16.99 12.84
CA LEU A 35 -9.93 -18.15 13.59
C LEU A 35 -10.57 -17.72 14.92
N LYS A 36 -9.91 -16.82 15.66
CA LYS A 36 -10.46 -16.23 16.90
C LYS A 36 -11.84 -15.61 16.69
N GLY A 37 -12.04 -14.86 15.61
CA GLY A 37 -13.33 -14.26 15.28
C GLY A 37 -14.46 -15.29 15.13
N VAL A 38 -14.18 -16.40 14.44
CA VAL A 38 -15.15 -17.51 14.28
C VAL A 38 -15.42 -18.20 15.61
N VAL A 39 -14.37 -18.52 16.36
CA VAL A 39 -14.46 -19.21 17.66
C VAL A 39 -15.22 -18.37 18.69
N MET A 40 -14.94 -17.07 18.75
CA MET A 40 -15.63 -16.15 19.64
C MET A 40 -17.15 -16.09 19.34
N ARG A 41 -17.51 -16.07 18.05
CA ARG A 41 -18.92 -16.12 17.64
C ARG A 41 -19.59 -17.43 18.06
N ALA A 42 -18.90 -18.56 17.92
CA ALA A 42 -19.40 -19.85 18.37
C ALA A 42 -19.59 -19.90 19.89
N HIS A 43 -18.66 -19.31 20.64
CA HIS A 43 -18.76 -19.20 22.10
C HIS A 43 -19.95 -18.33 22.53
N PHE A 44 -20.12 -17.14 21.93
CA PHE A 44 -21.25 -16.25 22.24
C PHE A 44 -22.61 -16.89 21.91
N ASN A 45 -22.67 -17.74 20.88
CA ASN A 45 -23.87 -18.47 20.51
C ASN A 45 -24.09 -19.76 21.33
N GLY A 46 -23.26 -20.02 22.34
CA GLY A 46 -23.38 -21.22 23.20
C GLY A 46 -22.97 -22.54 22.54
N LEU A 47 -22.37 -22.51 21.34
CA LEU A 47 -21.96 -23.73 20.62
C LEU A 47 -20.69 -24.37 21.22
N ILE A 48 -19.88 -23.59 21.92
CA ILE A 48 -18.72 -24.05 22.68
C ILE A 48 -18.75 -23.45 24.10
N PRO A 49 -18.50 -24.27 25.14
CA PRO A 49 -18.66 -23.83 26.53
C PRO A 49 -17.52 -22.93 27.02
N ARG A 50 -16.32 -23.06 26.44
CA ARG A 50 -15.13 -22.31 26.83
C ARG A 50 -14.46 -21.65 25.64
N ASN A 51 -13.90 -20.47 25.86
CA ASN A 51 -13.12 -19.76 24.84
C ASN A 51 -11.67 -20.30 24.81
N PRO A 52 -11.24 -21.03 23.77
CA PRO A 52 -9.87 -21.55 23.70
C PRO A 52 -8.80 -20.49 23.48
N PHE A 53 -9.19 -19.28 23.09
CA PHE A 53 -8.28 -18.13 22.94
C PHE A 53 -8.09 -17.31 24.23
N ALA A 54 -8.71 -17.69 25.36
CA ALA A 54 -8.67 -16.88 26.60
C ALA A 54 -7.23 -16.60 27.07
N GLN A 55 -6.31 -17.56 26.91
CA GLN A 55 -4.91 -17.46 27.32
C GLN A 55 -3.94 -17.39 26.13
N PHE A 56 -4.45 -17.25 24.89
CA PHE A 56 -3.62 -17.20 23.72
C PHE A 56 -3.25 -15.76 23.37
N HIS A 57 -1.96 -15.44 23.47
CA HIS A 57 -1.41 -14.14 23.13
C HIS A 57 -0.41 -14.32 22.00
N ILE A 58 -0.67 -13.69 20.89
CA ILE A 58 0.26 -13.51 19.78
C ILE A 58 0.21 -12.05 19.35
N SER A 59 1.35 -11.39 19.26
CA SER A 59 1.44 -10.04 18.75
C SER A 59 1.98 -10.06 17.31
N PRO A 60 1.44 -9.23 16.42
CA PRO A 60 2.05 -9.02 15.13
C PRO A 60 3.42 -8.38 15.35
N ASN A 61 4.48 -8.97 14.80
CA ASN A 61 5.78 -8.30 14.76
C ASN A 61 5.69 -7.22 13.68
N ILE A 62 5.28 -6.01 14.07
CA ILE A 62 5.14 -4.87 13.18
C ILE A 62 6.55 -4.34 12.92
N LYS A 63 7.13 -4.71 11.76
CA LYS A 63 8.33 -4.04 11.29
C LYS A 63 7.96 -2.61 10.89
N GLU A 64 8.71 -1.65 11.41
CA GLU A 64 8.61 -0.27 10.92
C GLU A 64 8.89 -0.28 9.41
N ARG A 65 8.03 0.39 8.67
CA ARG A 65 8.19 0.49 7.22
C ARG A 65 9.13 1.63 6.92
N GLU A 66 10.14 1.34 6.14
CA GLU A 66 11.05 2.36 5.63
C GLU A 66 10.31 3.26 4.64
N TYR A 67 10.67 4.53 4.61
CA TYR A 67 10.22 5.52 3.64
C TYR A 67 11.40 6.39 3.20
N LEU A 68 11.27 7.06 2.08
CA LEU A 68 12.30 7.96 1.58
C LEU A 68 12.33 9.25 2.41
N THR A 69 13.54 9.68 2.78
CA THR A 69 13.77 11.02 3.30
C THR A 69 13.57 12.06 2.20
N GLU A 70 13.53 13.34 2.56
CA GLU A 70 13.42 14.43 1.60
C GLU A 70 14.59 14.43 0.61
N ASP A 71 15.83 14.23 1.09
CA ASP A 71 17.02 14.19 0.25
C ASP A 71 17.04 12.96 -0.67
N GLU A 72 16.61 11.79 -0.19
CA GLU A 72 16.46 10.59 -1.02
C GLU A 72 15.39 10.79 -2.10
N LEU A 73 14.27 11.46 -1.76
CA LEU A 73 13.23 11.77 -2.73
C LEU A 73 13.72 12.79 -3.76
N LYS A 74 14.47 13.82 -3.35
CA LYS A 74 15.13 14.77 -4.26
C LYS A 74 16.11 14.05 -5.20
N THR A 75 16.95 13.17 -4.66
CA THR A 75 17.87 12.35 -5.46
C THR A 75 17.11 11.54 -6.51
N LEU A 76 16.02 10.89 -6.11
CA LEU A 76 15.17 10.12 -7.02
C LEU A 76 14.54 11.01 -8.12
N MET A 77 14.07 12.20 -7.77
CA MET A 77 13.43 13.14 -8.71
C MET A 77 14.40 13.67 -9.75
N THR A 78 15.66 13.93 -9.38
CA THR A 78 16.68 14.52 -10.24
C THR A 78 17.48 13.48 -11.03
N HIS A 79 17.39 12.20 -10.66
CA HIS A 79 18.12 11.14 -11.35
C HIS A 79 17.61 10.92 -12.77
N GLU A 80 18.52 10.89 -13.74
CA GLU A 80 18.22 10.61 -15.13
C GLU A 80 18.36 9.12 -15.39
N PHE A 81 17.25 8.45 -15.71
CA PHE A 81 17.25 7.04 -16.06
C PHE A 81 17.36 6.88 -17.57
N ALA A 82 18.27 6.03 -18.04
CA ALA A 82 18.40 5.67 -19.46
C ALA A 82 17.16 4.89 -19.97
N ASP A 83 16.48 4.16 -19.10
CA ASP A 83 15.25 3.44 -19.40
C ASP A 83 14.02 4.32 -19.12
N SER A 84 13.29 4.67 -20.19
CA SER A 84 12.07 5.49 -20.11
C SER A 84 11.00 4.87 -19.20
N LYS A 85 10.98 3.55 -19.07
CA LYS A 85 10.10 2.85 -18.14
C LYS A 85 10.44 3.16 -16.67
N LEU A 86 11.73 3.26 -16.33
CA LEU A 86 12.15 3.67 -14.99
C LEU A 86 11.77 5.12 -14.71
N SER A 87 11.94 6.01 -15.69
CA SER A 87 11.50 7.42 -15.59
C SER A 87 9.99 7.52 -15.34
N TYR A 88 9.19 6.73 -16.06
CA TYR A 88 7.73 6.67 -15.84
C TYR A 88 7.39 6.20 -14.42
N ILE A 89 8.02 5.14 -13.94
CA ILE A 89 7.77 4.60 -12.61
C ILE A 89 8.21 5.58 -11.51
N ARG A 90 9.34 6.28 -11.70
CA ARG A 90 9.77 7.37 -10.84
C ARG A 90 8.67 8.43 -10.73
N ASP A 91 8.16 8.90 -11.87
CA ASP A 91 7.17 9.97 -11.90
C ASP A 91 5.88 9.55 -11.19
N ILE A 92 5.41 8.31 -11.39
CA ILE A 92 4.24 7.76 -10.67
C ILE A 92 4.52 7.64 -9.16
N PHE A 93 5.72 7.21 -8.77
CA PHE A 93 6.09 7.12 -7.37
C PHE A 93 6.16 8.52 -6.71
N VAL A 94 6.77 9.49 -7.38
CA VAL A 94 6.84 10.90 -6.94
C VAL A 94 5.43 11.48 -6.85
N PHE A 95 4.59 11.28 -7.85
CA PHE A 95 3.19 11.70 -7.82
C PHE A 95 2.44 11.14 -6.60
N ALA A 96 2.62 9.85 -6.31
CA ALA A 96 2.05 9.22 -5.12
C ALA A 96 2.60 9.81 -3.81
N SER A 97 3.87 10.24 -3.79
CA SER A 97 4.51 10.86 -2.63
C SER A 97 3.97 12.26 -2.33
N PHE A 98 3.54 13.00 -3.35
CA PHE A 98 2.96 14.34 -3.20
C PHE A 98 1.43 14.37 -3.09
N THR A 99 0.74 13.25 -3.35
CA THR A 99 -0.73 13.18 -3.32
C THR A 99 -1.27 12.21 -2.28
N ALA A 100 -0.43 11.39 -1.68
CA ALA A 100 -0.80 10.28 -0.80
C ALA A 100 -1.84 9.33 -1.41
N LEU A 101 -1.97 9.28 -2.74
CA LEU A 101 -2.87 8.36 -3.42
C LEU A 101 -2.31 6.93 -3.39
N SER A 102 -3.20 5.94 -3.29
CA SER A 102 -2.79 4.56 -3.46
C SER A 102 -2.56 4.25 -4.94
N PHE A 103 -1.81 3.18 -5.23
CA PHE A 103 -1.59 2.75 -6.61
C PHE A 103 -2.90 2.58 -7.40
N VAL A 104 -3.91 1.98 -6.77
CA VAL A 104 -5.21 1.75 -7.42
C VAL A 104 -5.94 3.06 -7.68
N ASP A 105 -5.91 4.00 -6.73
CA ASP A 105 -6.52 5.32 -6.92
C ASP A 105 -5.83 6.10 -8.06
N ILE A 106 -4.49 5.98 -8.19
CA ILE A 106 -3.74 6.60 -9.31
C ILE A 106 -4.06 5.92 -10.65
N LYS A 107 -4.16 4.60 -10.66
CA LYS A 107 -4.50 3.83 -11.86
C LYS A 107 -5.88 4.17 -12.40
N GLU A 108 -6.84 4.42 -11.51
CA GLU A 108 -8.21 4.76 -11.87
C GLU A 108 -8.46 6.26 -12.03
N LEU A 109 -7.43 7.10 -11.80
CA LEU A 109 -7.54 8.56 -11.91
C LEU A 109 -7.80 8.96 -13.36
N THR A 110 -8.88 9.73 -13.55
CA THR A 110 -9.29 10.27 -14.84
C THR A 110 -9.11 11.77 -14.91
N THR A 111 -9.11 12.31 -16.11
CA THR A 111 -9.10 13.77 -16.32
C THR A 111 -10.34 14.46 -15.74
N ASP A 112 -11.46 13.74 -15.64
CA ASP A 112 -12.70 14.25 -15.04
C ASP A 112 -12.57 14.44 -13.50
N ASP A 113 -11.62 13.73 -12.86
CA ASP A 113 -11.34 13.88 -11.43
C ASP A 113 -10.48 15.13 -11.12
N ILE A 114 -9.90 15.77 -12.14
CA ILE A 114 -9.05 16.96 -11.99
C ILE A 114 -9.91 18.19 -12.21
N VAL A 115 -10.22 18.89 -11.12
CA VAL A 115 -11.14 20.03 -11.10
C VAL A 115 -10.39 21.29 -10.72
N GLU A 116 -10.74 22.41 -11.34
CA GLU A 116 -10.22 23.71 -10.96
C GLU A 116 -11.17 24.40 -9.97
N VAL A 117 -10.64 24.76 -8.80
CA VAL A 117 -11.37 25.46 -7.74
C VAL A 117 -10.56 26.69 -7.33
N ASN A 118 -11.12 27.89 -7.51
CA ASN A 118 -10.48 29.17 -7.17
C ASN A 118 -9.10 29.37 -7.83
N GLY A 119 -8.91 28.92 -9.08
CA GLY A 119 -7.66 29.03 -9.81
C GLY A 119 -6.61 27.97 -9.43
N GLU A 120 -6.94 27.05 -8.56
CA GLU A 120 -6.09 25.93 -8.14
C GLU A 120 -6.65 24.61 -8.64
N LYS A 121 -5.76 23.68 -9.02
CA LYS A 121 -6.17 22.34 -9.46
C LYS A 121 -6.22 21.36 -8.29
N TRP A 122 -7.29 20.59 -8.25
CA TRP A 122 -7.57 19.60 -7.20
C TRP A 122 -7.94 18.27 -7.83
N ILE A 123 -7.56 17.18 -7.16
CA ILE A 123 -8.14 15.87 -7.42
C ILE A 123 -9.33 15.72 -6.48
N ILE A 124 -10.53 15.53 -7.04
CA ILE A 124 -11.77 15.29 -6.29
C ILE A 124 -12.34 13.96 -6.77
N SER A 125 -12.21 12.92 -5.95
CA SER A 125 -12.62 11.57 -6.33
C SER A 125 -13.01 10.74 -5.09
N LYS A 126 -13.22 9.43 -5.26
CA LYS A 126 -13.56 8.49 -4.19
C LYS A 126 -12.53 7.37 -4.11
N ARG A 127 -12.12 6.99 -2.90
CA ARG A 127 -11.21 5.87 -2.69
C ARG A 127 -11.77 4.58 -3.31
N HIS A 128 -10.96 3.89 -4.10
CA HIS A 128 -11.37 2.62 -4.74
C HIS A 128 -11.92 1.61 -3.72
N LYS A 129 -11.18 1.38 -2.63
CA LYS A 129 -11.48 0.34 -1.63
C LYS A 129 -12.68 0.68 -0.73
N THR A 130 -12.82 1.93 -0.28
CA THR A 130 -13.77 2.32 0.76
C THR A 130 -14.91 3.18 0.24
N LYS A 131 -14.82 3.64 -1.01
CA LYS A 131 -15.74 4.60 -1.65
C LYS A 131 -15.89 5.94 -0.89
N ILE A 132 -15.00 6.19 0.07
CA ILE A 132 -14.97 7.47 0.80
C ILE A 132 -14.44 8.56 -0.12
N PRO A 133 -15.15 9.72 -0.24
CA PRO A 133 -14.66 10.84 -1.03
C PRO A 133 -13.38 11.43 -0.43
N PHE A 134 -12.50 11.92 -1.29
CA PHE A 134 -11.29 12.62 -0.90
C PHE A 134 -11.03 13.79 -1.84
N GLN A 135 -10.28 14.76 -1.34
CA GLN A 135 -9.82 15.91 -2.10
C GLN A 135 -8.33 16.10 -1.83
N VAL A 136 -7.56 16.33 -2.90
CA VAL A 136 -6.12 16.59 -2.81
C VAL A 136 -5.77 17.76 -3.71
N LYS A 137 -5.18 18.79 -3.13
CA LYS A 137 -4.64 19.93 -3.90
C LYS A 137 -3.42 19.44 -4.70
N LEU A 138 -3.39 19.77 -5.96
CA LEU A 138 -2.25 19.49 -6.82
C LEU A 138 -1.22 20.63 -6.71
N LEU A 139 -0.06 20.30 -6.15
CA LEU A 139 1.10 21.17 -6.13
C LEU A 139 1.81 21.16 -7.49
N ASP A 140 2.83 22.00 -7.68
CA ASP A 140 3.53 22.16 -8.95
C ASP A 140 4.13 20.87 -9.49
N ILE A 141 4.74 20.04 -8.62
CA ILE A 141 5.37 18.77 -9.04
C ILE A 141 4.35 17.76 -9.61
N PRO A 142 3.25 17.43 -8.90
CA PRO A 142 2.18 16.62 -9.47
C PRO A 142 1.60 17.18 -10.78
N LEU A 143 1.43 18.51 -10.88
CA LEU A 143 0.92 19.14 -12.10
C LEU A 143 1.87 18.98 -13.28
N GLN A 144 3.18 19.17 -13.07
CA GLN A 144 4.20 18.94 -14.10
C GLN A 144 4.23 17.47 -14.56
N ILE A 145 4.06 16.54 -13.64
CA ILE A 145 3.99 15.11 -13.97
C ILE A 145 2.76 14.82 -14.83
N ILE A 146 1.56 15.29 -14.45
CA ILE A 146 0.35 15.11 -15.25
C ILE A 146 0.56 15.67 -16.66
N LYS A 147 1.05 16.90 -16.78
CA LYS A 147 1.30 17.57 -18.07
C LYS A 147 2.28 16.79 -18.95
N ARG A 148 3.30 16.14 -18.35
CA ARG A 148 4.27 15.32 -19.09
C ARG A 148 3.62 14.15 -19.80
N TYR A 149 2.60 13.52 -19.20
CA TYR A 149 1.93 12.34 -19.76
C TYR A 149 0.65 12.65 -20.55
N GLU A 150 0.20 13.89 -20.57
CA GLU A 150 -0.96 14.33 -21.34
C GLU A 150 -0.90 13.92 -22.83
N PRO A 151 0.24 14.04 -23.56
CA PRO A 151 0.33 13.63 -24.96
C PRO A 151 0.20 12.12 -25.21
N TYR A 152 0.34 11.29 -24.17
CA TYR A 152 0.29 9.84 -24.27
C TYR A 152 -1.07 9.26 -23.80
N GLN A 153 -2.00 10.10 -23.40
CA GLN A 153 -3.34 9.69 -22.99
C GLN A 153 -4.16 9.28 -24.22
N THR A 154 -4.67 8.05 -24.20
CA THR A 154 -5.51 7.50 -25.28
C THR A 154 -7.00 7.48 -24.93
N ASP A 155 -7.31 7.66 -23.66
CA ASP A 155 -8.63 7.72 -23.07
C ASP A 155 -8.64 8.78 -21.96
N LYS A 156 -9.63 8.77 -21.09
CA LYS A 156 -9.68 9.72 -19.95
C LYS A 156 -8.67 9.40 -18.83
N SER A 157 -7.88 8.34 -18.93
CA SER A 157 -6.90 7.99 -17.92
C SER A 157 -5.76 9.00 -17.84
N VAL A 158 -5.46 9.50 -16.66
CA VAL A 158 -4.35 10.46 -16.46
C VAL A 158 -3.00 9.79 -16.72
N PHE A 159 -2.85 8.52 -16.33
CA PHE A 159 -1.61 7.75 -16.48
C PHE A 159 -1.86 6.49 -17.32
N PRO A 160 -1.36 6.43 -18.56
CA PRO A 160 -1.60 5.30 -19.45
C PRO A 160 -0.86 4.03 -19.00
N ASN A 161 -1.43 2.86 -19.30
CA ASN A 161 -0.80 1.53 -19.16
C ASN A 161 -0.27 1.19 -17.76
N LEU A 162 -0.88 1.73 -16.69
CA LEU A 162 -0.43 1.53 -15.32
C LEU A 162 -0.83 0.13 -14.81
N ASN A 163 0.18 -0.73 -14.52
CA ASN A 163 -0.03 -2.05 -13.97
C ASN A 163 0.86 -2.29 -12.75
N TYR A 164 0.28 -2.75 -11.64
CA TYR A 164 1.00 -2.96 -10.39
C TYR A 164 2.18 -3.93 -10.51
N TRP A 165 1.98 -5.05 -11.19
CA TRP A 165 3.03 -6.06 -11.37
C TRP A 165 4.20 -5.57 -12.20
N SER A 166 3.94 -4.67 -13.16
CA SER A 166 4.99 -4.07 -13.98
C SER A 166 5.84 -3.03 -13.25
N ILE A 167 5.41 -2.58 -12.06
CA ILE A 167 6.09 -1.56 -11.25
C ILE A 167 7.01 -2.17 -10.19
N CYS A 168 6.62 -3.28 -9.57
CA CYS A 168 7.31 -3.79 -8.38
C CYS A 168 8.79 -4.11 -8.57
N LYS A 169 9.16 -4.76 -9.69
CA LYS A 169 10.56 -5.10 -9.99
C LYS A 169 11.37 -3.86 -10.43
N PRO A 170 10.88 -3.06 -11.40
CA PRO A 170 11.58 -1.84 -11.80
C PRO A 170 11.72 -0.82 -10.68
N LEU A 171 10.74 -0.69 -9.77
CA LEU A 171 10.85 0.17 -8.59
C LEU A 171 12.09 -0.18 -7.75
N LYS A 172 12.31 -1.47 -7.48
CA LYS A 172 13.50 -1.91 -6.74
C LYS A 172 14.80 -1.58 -7.48
N LYS A 173 14.81 -1.75 -8.82
CA LYS A 173 15.96 -1.39 -9.68
C LYS A 173 16.24 0.11 -9.59
N MET A 174 15.20 0.92 -9.75
CA MET A 174 15.24 2.38 -9.69
C MET A 174 15.81 2.89 -8.35
N ILE A 175 15.31 2.39 -7.22
CA ILE A 175 15.77 2.74 -5.87
C ILE A 175 17.27 2.40 -5.70
N LYS A 176 17.68 1.21 -6.15
CA LYS A 176 19.08 0.77 -6.10
C LYS A 176 20.00 1.64 -6.98
N GLU A 177 19.53 2.02 -8.17
CA GLU A 177 20.28 2.86 -9.11
C GLU A 177 20.54 4.28 -8.55
N CYS A 178 19.60 4.78 -7.73
CA CYS A 178 19.78 6.03 -6.97
C CYS A 178 20.68 5.88 -5.72
N GLY A 179 21.29 4.72 -5.48
CA GLY A 179 22.14 4.49 -4.29
C GLY A 179 21.37 4.32 -2.98
N ILE A 180 20.04 4.17 -3.02
CA ILE A 180 19.20 4.04 -1.84
C ILE A 180 19.16 2.57 -1.42
N THR A 181 19.55 2.28 -0.17
CA THR A 181 19.66 0.91 0.37
C THR A 181 18.38 0.42 1.03
N LYS A 182 17.41 1.30 1.26
CA LYS A 182 16.14 1.00 1.92
C LYS A 182 15.24 0.07 1.11
N ALA A 183 14.47 -0.77 1.80
CA ALA A 183 13.51 -1.68 1.19
C ALA A 183 12.19 -0.96 0.85
N ILE A 184 12.21 -0.14 -0.20
CA ILE A 184 11.08 0.68 -0.62
C ILE A 184 10.10 -0.13 -1.48
N SER A 185 8.83 -0.11 -1.10
CA SER A 185 7.69 -0.56 -1.89
C SER A 185 6.89 0.65 -2.38
N PHE A 186 6.00 0.45 -3.37
CA PHE A 186 5.16 1.55 -3.85
C PHE A 186 4.32 2.18 -2.73
N HIS A 187 3.89 1.39 -1.75
CA HIS A 187 3.12 1.90 -0.62
C HIS A 187 3.92 2.86 0.28
N CYS A 188 5.26 2.77 0.28
CA CYS A 188 6.11 3.66 1.05
C CYS A 188 6.02 5.13 0.58
N SER A 189 5.62 5.40 -0.68
CA SER A 189 5.38 6.76 -1.17
C SER A 189 4.38 7.54 -0.30
N ARG A 190 3.32 6.88 0.18
CA ARG A 190 2.31 7.51 1.04
C ARG A 190 2.80 7.84 2.45
N HIS A 191 3.78 7.10 2.95
CA HIS A 191 4.37 7.41 4.27
C HIS A 191 5.27 8.64 4.19
N GLY A 192 5.95 8.86 3.06
CA GLY A 192 6.74 10.08 2.81
C GLY A 192 5.89 11.35 2.80
N PHE A 193 4.65 11.30 2.30
CA PHE A 193 3.74 12.45 2.28
C PHE A 193 3.53 13.07 3.67
N ALA A 194 3.32 12.25 4.70
CA ALA A 194 3.09 12.71 6.07
C ALA A 194 4.32 13.40 6.70
N THR A 195 5.50 13.22 6.11
CA THR A 195 6.77 13.83 6.57
C THR A 195 7.14 15.07 5.75
N LEU A 196 6.52 15.23 4.55
CA LEU A 196 6.77 16.35 3.63
C LEU A 196 5.68 17.45 3.74
N ALA A 197 4.56 17.15 4.39
CA ALA A 197 3.46 18.07 4.67
C ALA A 197 3.61 18.76 6.02
#